data_d7d4a4fa95c0c0fee2466e7acc31efb2
#
_entry.id   d7d4a4fa95c0c0fee2466e7acc31efb2
#
_cell.length_a   1.000
_cell.length_b   1.000
_cell.length_c   1.000
_cell.angle_alpha   90.00
_cell.angle_beta   90.00
_cell.angle_gamma   90.00
#
_symmetry.space_group_name_H-M   'P 1'
#
loop_
_entity.id
_entity.type
_entity.pdbx_description
1 polymer ?
#
loop_
_entity_poly.entity_id
_entity_poly.type
_entity_poly.pdbx_seq_one_letter_code
_entity_poly.pdbx_strand_id
1 'polypeptide(L)'
;MRKESFLVKIWNVLWPLSIYLIAQLVTSLVGLLTIGEDYAVLFLLVAAFISIPIYYKMHKNDCLLAGEEKRNIPMGNKDFAAIIICGAALAVAMNNSIAITPLPYLFTGYEETNEVLVSGGIVLQVLAAGIFGCIVEEISMRGVTYLRMKRYWGKRNAIIFSAIVFGLYHMNVVQAVYAFFLGLFFAWVYERYDSLWAPITAHMSANLFVILFGSSEIVNRLLNTLVGFCLITCISILIFYYGMRFMKQTNPLVDLEFVEKEPDTLQRLTEEYKEQEREEK
;
A
#
# COMPACT_ATOMS: atom_id res chain seq x y z
N MET A 1 15.77 -5.12 30.69
CA MET A 1 14.57 -5.61 29.94
C MET A 1 14.83 -7.04 29.49
N ARG A 2 13.94 -8.01 29.78
CA ARG A 2 14.03 -9.36 29.20
C ARG A 2 13.97 -9.27 27.69
N LYS A 3 14.95 -9.86 26.97
CA LYS A 3 14.88 -9.97 25.51
C LYS A 3 13.66 -10.80 25.15
N GLU A 4 12.68 -10.21 24.46
CA GLU A 4 11.55 -10.96 23.94
C GLU A 4 12.03 -12.08 23.01
N SER A 5 11.41 -13.27 23.10
CA SER A 5 11.74 -14.36 22.21
C SER A 5 11.32 -14.05 20.77
N PHE A 6 11.95 -14.69 19.79
CA PHE A 6 11.64 -14.51 18.38
C PHE A 6 10.16 -14.78 18.08
N LEU A 7 9.58 -15.83 18.65
CA LEU A 7 8.17 -16.20 18.47
C LEU A 7 7.21 -15.12 19.02
N VAL A 8 7.55 -14.51 20.16
CA VAL A 8 6.76 -13.40 20.72
C VAL A 8 6.77 -12.19 19.79
N LYS A 9 7.92 -11.87 19.19
CA LYS A 9 8.01 -10.77 18.20
C LYS A 9 7.17 -11.04 16.97
N ILE A 10 7.24 -12.27 16.42
CA ILE A 10 6.40 -12.69 15.28
C ILE A 10 4.92 -12.57 15.63
N TRP A 11 4.52 -13.10 16.80
CA TRP A 11 3.14 -12.99 17.28
C TRP A 11 2.69 -11.54 17.39
N ASN A 12 3.49 -10.68 18.04
CA ASN A 12 3.18 -9.25 18.22
C ASN A 12 3.00 -8.50 16.89
N VAL A 13 3.67 -8.95 15.84
CA VAL A 13 3.56 -8.38 14.50
C VAL A 13 2.33 -8.88 13.75
N LEU A 14 2.03 -10.19 13.84
CA LEU A 14 1.03 -10.81 12.97
C LEU A 14 -0.38 -10.85 13.57
N TRP A 15 -0.53 -10.99 14.91
CA TRP A 15 -1.87 -11.11 15.50
C TRP A 15 -2.82 -9.94 15.18
N PRO A 16 -2.35 -8.66 15.03
CA PRO A 16 -3.26 -7.59 14.69
C PRO A 16 -3.98 -7.81 13.35
N LEU A 17 -3.35 -8.49 12.41
CA LEU A 17 -3.93 -8.75 11.10
C LEU A 17 -5.19 -9.61 11.18
N SER A 18 -5.35 -10.41 12.23
CA SER A 18 -6.54 -11.22 12.45
C SER A 18 -7.80 -10.38 12.74
N ILE A 19 -7.65 -9.13 13.21
CA ILE A 19 -8.79 -8.27 13.58
C ILE A 19 -9.69 -8.03 12.36
N TYR A 20 -9.11 -7.59 11.25
CA TYR A 20 -9.89 -7.31 10.04
C TYR A 20 -10.40 -8.61 9.39
N LEU A 21 -9.61 -9.68 9.40
CA LEU A 21 -10.06 -10.99 8.90
C LEU A 21 -11.26 -11.53 9.71
N ILE A 22 -11.20 -11.41 11.04
CA ILE A 22 -12.31 -11.81 11.91
C ILE A 22 -13.53 -10.91 11.67
N ALA A 23 -13.33 -9.59 11.55
CA ALA A 23 -14.42 -8.67 11.24
C ALA A 23 -15.08 -9.02 9.90
N GLN A 24 -14.31 -9.29 8.84
CA GLN A 24 -14.83 -9.74 7.56
C GLN A 24 -15.59 -11.05 7.66
N LEU A 25 -15.04 -12.05 8.36
CA LEU A 25 -15.68 -13.35 8.55
C LEU A 25 -17.02 -13.20 9.29
N VAL A 26 -17.04 -12.44 10.39
CA VAL A 26 -18.24 -12.25 11.20
C VAL A 26 -19.30 -11.47 10.42
N THR A 27 -18.94 -10.36 9.78
CA THR A 27 -19.90 -9.55 9.02
C THR A 27 -20.44 -10.31 7.81
N SER A 28 -19.61 -11.07 7.10
CA SER A 28 -20.04 -11.90 5.98
C SER A 28 -20.96 -13.03 6.42
N LEU A 29 -20.64 -13.70 7.53
CA LEU A 29 -21.50 -14.77 8.08
C LEU A 29 -22.87 -14.23 8.54
N VAL A 30 -22.87 -13.12 9.29
CA VAL A 30 -24.12 -12.45 9.72
C VAL A 30 -24.92 -12.01 8.49
N GLY A 31 -24.27 -11.45 7.51
CA GLY A 31 -24.90 -10.99 6.29
C GLY A 31 -25.52 -12.13 5.49
N LEU A 32 -24.79 -13.22 5.29
CA LEU A 32 -25.29 -14.42 4.62
C LEU A 32 -26.57 -14.97 5.30
N LEU A 33 -26.57 -15.01 6.62
CA LEU A 33 -27.71 -15.51 7.41
C LEU A 33 -28.93 -14.58 7.45
N THR A 34 -28.73 -13.27 7.15
CA THR A 34 -29.82 -12.26 7.33
C THR A 34 -30.31 -11.67 6.02
N ILE A 35 -29.45 -11.36 5.09
CA ILE A 35 -29.79 -10.57 3.88
C ILE A 35 -29.46 -11.34 2.58
N GLY A 36 -28.52 -12.29 2.61
CA GLY A 36 -28.11 -13.11 1.48
C GLY A 36 -26.77 -12.72 0.86
N GLU A 37 -26.33 -13.50 -0.13
CA GLU A 37 -25.01 -13.41 -0.76
C GLU A 37 -24.81 -12.15 -1.61
N ASP A 38 -25.90 -11.59 -2.15
CA ASP A 38 -25.87 -10.42 -3.05
C ASP A 38 -25.24 -9.15 -2.43
N TYR A 39 -25.08 -9.15 -1.10
CA TYR A 39 -24.56 -8.00 -0.34
C TYR A 39 -23.14 -8.22 0.19
N ALA A 40 -22.40 -9.19 -0.35
CA ALA A 40 -21.04 -9.52 0.12
C ALA A 40 -20.11 -8.30 0.20
N VAL A 41 -20.13 -7.41 -0.80
CA VAL A 41 -19.31 -6.18 -0.82
C VAL A 41 -19.69 -5.21 0.31
N LEU A 42 -20.97 -5.13 0.66
CA LEU A 42 -21.43 -4.30 1.79
C LEU A 42 -20.85 -4.81 3.13
N PHE A 43 -20.72 -6.13 3.30
CA PHE A 43 -20.16 -6.70 4.52
C PHE A 43 -18.67 -6.43 4.67
N LEU A 44 -17.92 -6.40 3.54
CA LEU A 44 -16.52 -5.95 3.53
C LEU A 44 -16.41 -4.48 3.98
N LEU A 45 -17.31 -3.62 3.52
CA LEU A 45 -17.36 -2.22 3.92
C LEU A 45 -17.67 -2.07 5.42
N VAL A 46 -18.63 -2.81 5.95
CA VAL A 46 -18.97 -2.81 7.37
C VAL A 46 -17.79 -3.29 8.22
N ALA A 47 -17.10 -4.35 7.79
CA ALA A 47 -15.88 -4.84 8.44
C ALA A 47 -14.79 -3.78 8.51
N ALA A 48 -14.60 -3.00 7.42
CA ALA A 48 -13.65 -1.90 7.39
C ALA A 48 -14.00 -0.81 8.42
N PHE A 49 -15.28 -0.39 8.48
CA PHE A 49 -15.73 0.60 9.45
C PHE A 49 -15.53 0.16 10.91
N ILE A 50 -15.73 -1.10 11.21
CA ILE A 50 -15.50 -1.66 12.56
C ILE A 50 -14.00 -1.66 12.88
N SER A 51 -13.16 -2.02 11.91
CA SER A 51 -11.73 -2.26 12.12
C SER A 51 -10.89 -0.97 12.14
N ILE A 52 -11.26 0.06 11.37
CA ILE A 52 -10.53 1.33 11.28
C ILE A 52 -10.28 1.97 12.66
N PRO A 53 -11.27 2.19 13.54
CA PRO A 53 -11.03 2.82 14.83
C PRO A 53 -10.15 1.98 15.74
N ILE A 54 -10.24 0.64 15.66
CA ILE A 54 -9.41 -0.28 16.43
C ILE A 54 -7.94 -0.14 16.00
N TYR A 55 -7.66 -0.24 14.70
CA TYR A 55 -6.31 -0.09 14.17
C TYR A 55 -5.73 1.31 14.37
N TYR A 56 -6.55 2.35 14.26
CA TYR A 56 -6.11 3.71 14.51
C TYR A 56 -5.66 3.92 15.97
N LYS A 57 -6.39 3.33 16.93
CA LYS A 57 -5.98 3.32 18.35
C LYS A 57 -4.68 2.56 18.54
N MET A 58 -4.54 1.39 17.90
CA MET A 58 -3.30 0.61 17.95
C MET A 58 -2.13 1.38 17.35
N HIS A 59 -2.30 2.00 16.18
CA HIS A 59 -1.29 2.83 15.55
C HIS A 59 -0.82 3.95 16.48
N LYS A 60 -1.74 4.69 17.11
CA LYS A 60 -1.37 5.74 18.08
C LYS A 60 -0.53 5.18 19.23
N ASN A 61 -0.91 4.04 19.78
CA ASN A 61 -0.16 3.40 20.85
C ASN A 61 1.23 2.93 20.38
N ASP A 62 1.32 2.36 19.18
CA ASP A 62 2.59 1.91 18.61
C ASP A 62 3.55 3.09 18.31
N CYS A 63 3.03 4.25 17.87
CA CYS A 63 3.81 5.48 17.73
C CYS A 63 4.36 5.98 19.06
N LEU A 64 3.56 5.96 20.13
CA LEU A 64 4.00 6.34 21.47
C LEU A 64 5.09 5.40 22.01
N LEU A 65 4.95 4.10 21.76
CA LEU A 65 5.93 3.09 22.19
C LEU A 65 7.22 3.13 21.39
N ALA A 66 7.17 3.60 20.14
CA ALA A 66 8.36 3.73 19.31
C ALA A 66 9.30 4.83 19.79
N GLY A 67 8.80 5.84 20.51
CA GLY A 67 9.59 6.98 20.98
C GLY A 67 10.21 7.79 19.83
N GLU A 68 9.80 7.50 18.58
CA GLU A 68 10.27 8.23 17.43
C GLU A 68 9.57 9.59 17.40
N GLU A 69 10.34 10.67 17.47
CA GLU A 69 9.83 11.98 17.11
C GLU A 69 9.32 11.91 15.67
N LYS A 70 8.06 12.30 15.46
CA LYS A 70 7.52 12.44 14.09
C LYS A 70 8.45 13.38 13.33
N ARG A 71 9.00 12.91 12.23
CA ARG A 71 9.91 13.70 11.40
C ARG A 71 9.27 14.92 10.77
N ASN A 72 7.94 15.10 10.90
CA ASN A 72 7.17 16.23 10.38
C ASN A 72 7.58 16.61 8.94
N ILE A 73 7.70 15.63 8.07
CA ILE A 73 8.05 15.85 6.67
C ILE A 73 6.83 16.41 5.97
N PRO A 74 6.84 17.68 5.54
CA PRO A 74 5.70 18.28 4.89
C PRO A 74 5.45 17.62 3.53
N MET A 75 4.21 17.18 3.29
CA MET A 75 3.76 16.71 1.98
C MET A 75 3.03 17.86 1.27
N GLY A 76 3.60 18.34 0.18
CA GLY A 76 2.97 19.34 -0.67
C GLY A 76 2.06 18.73 -1.74
N ASN A 77 1.32 19.56 -2.46
CA ASN A 77 0.44 19.11 -3.55
C ASN A 77 1.20 18.33 -4.64
N LYS A 78 2.47 18.67 -4.90
CA LYS A 78 3.32 17.96 -5.87
C LYS A 78 3.64 16.55 -5.41
N ASP A 79 3.85 16.33 -4.10
CA ASP A 79 4.10 15.00 -3.53
C ASP A 79 2.85 14.12 -3.65
N PHE A 80 1.68 14.65 -3.29
CA PHE A 80 0.41 13.95 -3.47
C PHE A 80 0.17 13.58 -4.93
N ALA A 81 0.39 14.51 -5.87
CA ALA A 81 0.25 14.25 -7.29
C ALA A 81 1.21 13.14 -7.76
N ALA A 82 2.49 13.19 -7.34
CA ALA A 82 3.47 12.17 -7.69
C ALA A 82 3.09 10.79 -7.11
N ILE A 83 2.61 10.73 -5.86
CA ILE A 83 2.14 9.50 -5.20
C ILE A 83 0.95 8.90 -5.96
N ILE A 84 -0.05 9.72 -6.32
CA ILE A 84 -1.23 9.30 -7.08
C ILE A 84 -0.81 8.73 -8.44
N ILE A 85 0.01 9.46 -9.17
CA ILE A 85 0.47 9.04 -10.51
C ILE A 85 1.28 7.75 -10.43
N CYS A 86 2.18 7.64 -9.44
CA CYS A 86 2.99 6.44 -9.25
C CYS A 86 2.14 5.23 -8.82
N GLY A 87 1.16 5.40 -7.93
CA GLY A 87 0.27 4.32 -7.51
C GLY A 87 -0.52 3.74 -8.67
N ALA A 88 -1.16 4.60 -9.47
CA ALA A 88 -1.89 4.20 -10.67
C ALA A 88 -0.97 3.53 -11.71
N ALA A 89 0.18 4.14 -11.99
CA ALA A 89 1.13 3.61 -12.98
C ALA A 89 1.69 2.24 -12.58
N LEU A 90 2.05 2.06 -11.30
CA LEU A 90 2.53 0.77 -10.79
C LEU A 90 1.45 -0.30 -10.88
N ALA A 91 0.20 0.03 -10.54
CA ALA A 91 -0.92 -0.91 -10.64
C ALA A 91 -1.12 -1.39 -12.09
N VAL A 92 -1.12 -0.48 -13.07
CA VAL A 92 -1.22 -0.84 -14.50
C VAL A 92 -0.03 -1.71 -14.93
N ALA A 93 1.19 -1.32 -14.58
CA ALA A 93 2.38 -2.09 -14.93
C ALA A 93 2.34 -3.51 -14.34
N MET A 94 1.91 -3.66 -13.09
CA MET A 94 1.83 -4.97 -12.43
C MET A 94 0.70 -5.83 -13.00
N ASN A 95 -0.51 -5.29 -13.22
CA ASN A 95 -1.61 -6.00 -13.83
C ASN A 95 -1.23 -6.53 -15.21
N ASN A 96 -0.64 -5.69 -16.06
CA ASN A 96 -0.21 -6.10 -17.39
C ASN A 96 0.93 -7.15 -17.31
N SER A 97 1.90 -6.96 -16.40
CA SER A 97 3.00 -7.92 -16.25
C SER A 97 2.51 -9.31 -15.81
N ILE A 98 1.49 -9.36 -14.97
CA ILE A 98 0.89 -10.63 -14.51
C ILE A 98 0.03 -11.25 -15.61
N ALA A 99 -0.70 -10.45 -16.38
CA ALA A 99 -1.58 -10.93 -17.45
C ALA A 99 -0.85 -11.76 -18.52
N ILE A 100 0.46 -11.51 -18.74
CA ILE A 100 1.28 -12.31 -19.69
C ILE A 100 1.93 -13.55 -19.06
N THR A 101 1.72 -13.77 -17.76
CA THR A 101 2.22 -14.97 -17.08
C THR A 101 1.16 -16.07 -17.07
N PRO A 102 1.54 -17.32 -16.81
CA PRO A 102 0.55 -18.39 -16.65
C PRO A 102 -0.23 -18.32 -15.32
N LEU A 103 0.13 -17.41 -14.40
CA LEU A 103 -0.48 -17.34 -13.07
C LEU A 103 -2.01 -17.22 -13.07
N PRO A 104 -2.65 -16.33 -13.85
CA PRO A 104 -4.12 -16.24 -13.87
C PRO A 104 -4.82 -17.52 -14.33
N TYR A 105 -4.18 -18.29 -15.21
CA TYR A 105 -4.72 -19.56 -15.72
C TYR A 105 -4.52 -20.72 -14.75
N LEU A 106 -3.47 -20.67 -13.92
CA LEU A 106 -3.16 -21.72 -12.95
C LEU A 106 -3.93 -21.54 -11.63
N PHE A 107 -4.35 -20.32 -11.31
CA PHE A 107 -4.99 -19.97 -10.04
C PHE A 107 -6.30 -19.21 -10.26
N THR A 108 -7.40 -19.95 -10.44
CA THR A 108 -8.73 -19.41 -10.79
C THR A 108 -9.41 -18.61 -9.69
N GLY A 109 -9.04 -18.76 -8.43
CA GLY A 109 -9.63 -18.01 -7.31
C GLY A 109 -9.50 -16.47 -7.41
N TYR A 110 -8.71 -15.97 -8.36
CA TYR A 110 -8.64 -14.53 -8.67
C TYR A 110 -9.93 -14.04 -9.36
N GLU A 111 -10.47 -14.82 -10.30
CA GLU A 111 -11.70 -14.49 -11.01
C GLU A 111 -12.89 -14.48 -10.05
N GLU A 112 -12.99 -15.49 -9.17
CA GLU A 112 -14.04 -15.57 -8.14
C GLU A 112 -14.04 -14.34 -7.23
N THR A 113 -12.86 -13.88 -6.78
CA THR A 113 -12.73 -12.69 -5.95
C THR A 113 -13.19 -11.43 -6.70
N ASN A 114 -12.85 -11.30 -7.97
CA ASN A 114 -13.27 -10.17 -8.80
C ASN A 114 -14.79 -10.18 -9.04
N GLU A 115 -15.38 -11.33 -9.28
CA GLU A 115 -16.85 -11.46 -9.47
C GLU A 115 -17.59 -10.97 -8.21
N VAL A 116 -17.13 -11.36 -7.02
CA VAL A 116 -17.71 -10.87 -5.76
C VAL A 116 -17.58 -9.35 -5.65
N LEU A 117 -16.42 -8.76 -5.95
CA LEU A 117 -16.22 -7.32 -5.86
C LEU A 117 -17.11 -6.53 -6.85
N VAL A 118 -17.30 -7.05 -8.05
CA VAL A 118 -18.11 -6.40 -9.10
C VAL A 118 -19.62 -6.56 -8.84
N SER A 119 -20.07 -7.63 -8.18
CA SER A 119 -21.49 -7.93 -7.94
C SER A 119 -22.25 -6.82 -7.22
N GLY A 120 -21.56 -6.08 -6.32
CA GLY A 120 -22.16 -4.96 -5.59
C GLY A 120 -22.36 -3.67 -6.41
N GLY A 121 -21.93 -3.64 -7.66
CA GLY A 121 -21.94 -2.45 -8.51
C GLY A 121 -20.83 -1.45 -8.20
N ILE A 122 -20.61 -0.53 -9.14
CA ILE A 122 -19.43 0.36 -9.13
C ILE A 122 -19.32 1.22 -7.86
N VAL A 123 -20.42 1.69 -7.31
CA VAL A 123 -20.40 2.55 -6.11
C VAL A 123 -19.91 1.79 -4.89
N LEU A 124 -20.44 0.59 -4.63
CA LEU A 124 -19.99 -0.23 -3.51
C LEU A 124 -18.54 -0.70 -3.71
N GLN A 125 -18.15 -1.05 -4.93
CA GLN A 125 -16.79 -1.43 -5.26
C GLN A 125 -15.80 -0.28 -4.98
N VAL A 126 -16.12 0.96 -5.41
CA VAL A 126 -15.32 2.15 -5.13
C VAL A 126 -15.21 2.39 -3.63
N LEU A 127 -16.31 2.30 -2.90
CA LEU A 127 -16.28 2.54 -1.45
C LEU A 127 -15.54 1.42 -0.70
N ALA A 128 -15.83 0.15 -0.99
CA ALA A 128 -15.27 -0.97 -0.25
C ALA A 128 -13.81 -1.22 -0.60
N ALA A 129 -13.48 -1.41 -1.88
CA ALA A 129 -12.14 -1.76 -2.33
C ALA A 129 -11.28 -0.54 -2.69
N GLY A 130 -11.89 0.53 -3.22
CA GLY A 130 -11.18 1.72 -3.66
C GLY A 130 -10.83 2.70 -2.53
N ILE A 131 -11.63 2.76 -1.46
CA ILE A 131 -11.47 3.77 -0.40
C ILE A 131 -11.27 3.12 0.97
N PHE A 132 -12.33 2.55 1.56
CA PHE A 132 -12.28 2.10 2.96
C PHE A 132 -11.44 0.84 3.17
N GLY A 133 -11.40 -0.06 2.19
CA GLY A 133 -10.47 -1.19 2.15
C GLY A 133 -9.03 -0.71 2.19
N CYS A 134 -8.66 0.24 1.31
CA CYS A 134 -7.32 0.82 1.30
C CYS A 134 -6.96 1.47 2.64
N ILE A 135 -7.90 2.21 3.26
CA ILE A 135 -7.66 2.87 4.55
C ILE A 135 -7.39 1.84 5.65
N VAL A 136 -8.25 0.82 5.80
CA VAL A 136 -8.08 -0.18 6.85
C VAL A 136 -6.81 -1.00 6.64
N GLU A 137 -6.50 -1.37 5.41
CA GLU A 137 -5.31 -2.12 5.07
C GLU A 137 -4.03 -1.32 5.33
N GLU A 138 -3.97 -0.04 4.96
CA GLU A 138 -2.78 0.75 5.22
C GLU A 138 -2.59 1.08 6.71
N ILE A 139 -3.65 1.32 7.48
CA ILE A 139 -3.52 1.53 8.92
C ILE A 139 -3.02 0.23 9.59
N SER A 140 -3.54 -0.94 9.20
CA SER A 140 -3.12 -2.23 9.76
C SER A 140 -1.70 -2.60 9.35
N MET A 141 -1.35 -2.43 8.06
CA MET A 141 -0.05 -2.86 7.51
C MET A 141 1.07 -1.86 7.80
N ARG A 142 0.86 -0.56 7.57
CA ARG A 142 1.90 0.48 7.76
C ARG A 142 1.82 1.09 9.14
N GLY A 143 0.61 1.35 9.61
CA GLY A 143 0.38 1.94 10.92
C GLY A 143 0.69 1.02 12.10
N VAL A 144 0.56 -0.30 11.95
CA VAL A 144 0.77 -1.27 13.04
C VAL A 144 1.88 -2.26 12.69
N THR A 145 1.65 -3.09 11.68
CA THR A 145 2.54 -4.23 11.33
C THR A 145 3.95 -3.76 10.98
N TYR A 146 4.08 -2.81 10.06
CA TYR A 146 5.36 -2.24 9.64
C TYR A 146 6.10 -1.56 10.79
N LEU A 147 5.43 -0.73 11.62
CA LEU A 147 6.06 -0.05 12.75
C LEU A 147 6.64 -1.06 13.75
N ARG A 148 5.91 -2.15 14.03
CA ARG A 148 6.39 -3.22 14.92
C ARG A 148 7.56 -3.97 14.29
N MET A 149 7.50 -4.29 12.99
CA MET A 149 8.62 -4.89 12.25
C MET A 149 9.84 -3.97 12.26
N LYS A 150 9.67 -2.66 12.02
CA LYS A 150 10.75 -1.68 12.04
C LYS A 150 11.46 -1.64 13.40
N ARG A 151 10.69 -1.66 14.48
CA ARG A 151 11.22 -1.70 15.85
C ARG A 151 12.02 -2.98 16.16
N TYR A 152 11.57 -4.13 15.63
CA TYR A 152 12.23 -5.41 15.91
C TYR A 152 13.39 -5.73 15.00
N TRP A 153 13.32 -5.37 13.72
CA TRP A 153 14.24 -5.85 12.68
C TRP A 153 14.82 -4.73 11.80
N GLY A 154 14.52 -3.48 12.09
CA GLY A 154 15.00 -2.32 11.35
C GLY A 154 14.23 -2.05 10.05
N LYS A 155 14.47 -0.87 9.49
CA LYS A 155 13.74 -0.26 8.36
C LYS A 155 13.75 -1.11 7.09
N ARG A 156 14.92 -1.58 6.62
CA ARG A 156 15.04 -2.34 5.37
C ARG A 156 14.25 -3.65 5.42
N ASN A 157 14.40 -4.39 6.53
CA ASN A 157 13.68 -5.65 6.73
C ASN A 157 12.18 -5.40 6.87
N ALA A 158 11.76 -4.33 7.56
CA ALA A 158 10.36 -3.98 7.70
C ALA A 158 9.69 -3.69 6.35
N ILE A 159 10.36 -2.97 5.42
CA ILE A 159 9.84 -2.72 4.07
C ILE A 159 9.58 -4.04 3.34
N ILE A 160 10.56 -4.94 3.32
CA ILE A 160 10.46 -6.21 2.58
C ILE A 160 9.44 -7.15 3.24
N PHE A 161 9.55 -7.37 4.54
CA PHE A 161 8.67 -8.32 5.24
C PHE A 161 7.22 -7.85 5.32
N SER A 162 6.97 -6.53 5.50
CA SER A 162 5.60 -6.03 5.44
C SER A 162 4.98 -6.15 4.05
N ALA A 163 5.77 -6.03 2.98
CA ALA A 163 5.31 -6.24 1.62
C ALA A 163 4.99 -7.73 1.36
N ILE A 164 5.82 -8.65 1.87
CA ILE A 164 5.55 -10.11 1.80
C ILE A 164 4.24 -10.42 2.55
N VAL A 165 4.09 -9.93 3.78
CA VAL A 165 2.89 -10.15 4.58
C VAL A 165 1.67 -9.56 3.89
N PHE A 166 1.78 -8.37 3.29
CA PHE A 166 0.70 -7.74 2.54
C PHE A 166 0.26 -8.57 1.34
N GLY A 167 1.22 -9.13 0.57
CA GLY A 167 0.91 -10.07 -0.50
C GLY A 167 0.17 -11.32 0.01
N LEU A 168 0.73 -11.98 1.02
CA LEU A 168 0.16 -13.21 1.59
C LEU A 168 -1.22 -12.99 2.24
N TYR A 169 -1.48 -11.78 2.75
CA TYR A 169 -2.75 -11.42 3.37
C TYR A 169 -3.94 -11.53 2.42
N HIS A 170 -3.74 -11.40 1.13
CA HIS A 170 -4.79 -11.53 0.11
C HIS A 170 -5.25 -12.97 -0.12
N MET A 171 -4.53 -13.98 0.42
CA MET A 171 -4.84 -15.42 0.30
C MET A 171 -5.10 -15.92 -1.13
N ASN A 172 -4.64 -15.17 -2.13
CA ASN A 172 -4.71 -15.49 -3.55
C ASN A 172 -3.35 -15.26 -4.20
N VAL A 173 -2.83 -16.27 -4.91
CA VAL A 173 -1.46 -16.25 -5.46
C VAL A 173 -1.27 -15.12 -6.46
N VAL A 174 -2.24 -14.88 -7.34
CA VAL A 174 -2.19 -13.81 -8.35
C VAL A 174 -2.13 -12.46 -7.65
N GLN A 175 -3.04 -12.25 -6.68
CA GLN A 175 -3.05 -11.03 -5.88
C GLN A 175 -1.80 -10.88 -5.03
N ALA A 176 -1.28 -11.96 -4.46
CA ALA A 176 -0.07 -11.92 -3.63
C ALA A 176 1.13 -11.36 -4.38
N VAL A 177 1.29 -11.73 -5.66
CA VAL A 177 2.42 -11.25 -6.47
C VAL A 177 2.34 -9.74 -6.71
N TYR A 178 1.22 -9.21 -7.22
CA TYR A 178 1.15 -7.78 -7.48
C TYR A 178 1.07 -6.95 -6.19
N ALA A 179 0.37 -7.45 -5.16
CA ALA A 179 0.28 -6.80 -3.87
C ALA A 179 1.66 -6.72 -3.17
N PHE A 180 2.53 -7.70 -3.36
CA PHE A 180 3.90 -7.61 -2.89
C PHE A 180 4.64 -6.39 -3.47
N PHE A 181 4.59 -6.20 -4.80
CA PHE A 181 5.28 -5.06 -5.44
C PHE A 181 4.64 -3.72 -5.07
N LEU A 182 3.30 -3.63 -5.04
CA LEU A 182 2.60 -2.46 -4.52
C LEU A 182 2.95 -2.22 -3.05
N GLY A 183 3.02 -3.28 -2.26
CA GLY A 183 3.40 -3.26 -0.86
C GLY A 183 4.78 -2.68 -0.59
N LEU A 184 5.77 -2.99 -1.44
CA LEU A 184 7.10 -2.37 -1.37
C LEU A 184 7.01 -0.85 -1.59
N PHE A 185 6.25 -0.41 -2.59
CA PHE A 185 6.05 1.01 -2.86
C PHE A 185 5.31 1.72 -1.72
N PHE A 186 4.23 1.13 -1.20
CA PHE A 186 3.46 1.71 -0.09
C PHE A 186 4.29 1.81 1.19
N ALA A 187 5.12 0.79 1.51
CA ALA A 187 6.02 0.86 2.66
C ALA A 187 7.13 1.91 2.46
N TRP A 188 7.63 2.06 1.22
CA TRP A 188 8.63 3.07 0.89
C TRP A 188 8.07 4.50 1.03
N VAL A 189 6.88 4.80 0.49
CA VAL A 189 6.28 6.14 0.64
C VAL A 189 5.90 6.44 2.09
N TYR A 190 5.44 5.42 2.86
CA TYR A 190 5.20 5.57 4.28
C TYR A 190 6.46 6.00 5.03
N GLU A 191 7.56 5.30 4.82
CA GLU A 191 8.84 5.60 5.46
C GLU A 191 9.42 6.95 5.01
N ARG A 192 9.19 7.32 3.74
CA ARG A 192 9.69 8.57 3.19
C ARG A 192 8.98 9.79 3.78
N TYR A 193 7.67 9.75 3.90
CA TYR A 193 6.87 10.90 4.31
C TYR A 193 6.45 10.86 5.80
N ASP A 194 6.75 9.78 6.51
CA ASP A 194 6.34 9.54 7.90
C ASP A 194 4.84 9.83 8.15
N SER A 195 4.01 9.46 7.18
CA SER A 195 2.60 9.77 7.14
C SER A 195 1.79 8.63 6.56
N LEU A 196 0.72 8.22 7.25
CA LEU A 196 -0.24 7.23 6.72
C LEU A 196 -0.97 7.72 5.47
N TRP A 197 -1.09 9.04 5.26
CA TRP A 197 -1.73 9.58 4.07
C TRP A 197 -0.97 9.23 2.79
N ALA A 198 0.35 9.10 2.85
CA ALA A 198 1.16 8.74 1.68
C ALA A 198 0.80 7.35 1.13
N PRO A 199 0.88 6.25 1.89
CA PRO A 199 0.51 4.93 1.39
C PRO A 199 -0.99 4.79 1.15
N ILE A 200 -1.86 5.42 1.96
CA ILE A 200 -3.32 5.44 1.72
C ILE A 200 -3.62 6.06 0.34
N THR A 201 -3.05 7.21 0.03
CA THR A 201 -3.23 7.87 -1.27
C THR A 201 -2.68 7.03 -2.42
N ALA A 202 -1.50 6.41 -2.25
CA ALA A 202 -0.92 5.52 -3.26
C ALA A 202 -1.81 4.30 -3.53
N HIS A 203 -2.31 3.67 -2.47
CA HIS A 203 -3.16 2.49 -2.56
C HIS A 203 -4.52 2.82 -3.17
N MET A 204 -5.17 3.88 -2.68
CA MET A 204 -6.43 4.35 -3.26
C MET A 204 -6.28 4.67 -4.75
N SER A 205 -5.21 5.34 -5.16
CA SER A 205 -4.99 5.65 -6.57
C SER A 205 -4.80 4.40 -7.42
N ALA A 206 -4.06 3.40 -6.92
CA ALA A 206 -3.87 2.12 -7.58
C ALA A 206 -5.21 1.40 -7.81
N ASN A 207 -6.01 1.24 -6.75
CA ASN A 207 -7.28 0.53 -6.82
C ASN A 207 -8.35 1.30 -7.60
N LEU A 208 -8.51 2.60 -7.34
CA LEU A 208 -9.49 3.43 -8.05
C LEU A 208 -9.20 3.49 -9.55
N PHE A 209 -7.91 3.57 -9.93
CA PHE A 209 -7.56 3.57 -11.34
C PHE A 209 -7.98 2.27 -12.02
N VAL A 210 -7.68 1.13 -11.41
CA VAL A 210 -8.08 -0.19 -11.95
C VAL A 210 -9.60 -0.35 -11.98
N ILE A 211 -10.31 0.06 -10.94
CA ILE A 211 -11.78 -0.03 -10.86
C ILE A 211 -12.44 0.84 -11.95
N LEU A 212 -12.01 2.08 -12.10
CA LEU A 212 -12.67 3.05 -12.99
C LEU A 212 -12.29 2.84 -14.46
N PHE A 213 -11.08 2.38 -14.75
CA PHE A 213 -10.59 2.24 -16.13
C PHE A 213 -10.50 0.80 -16.61
N GLY A 214 -10.49 -0.19 -15.69
CA GLY A 214 -10.43 -1.62 -16.06
C GLY A 214 -11.63 -2.12 -16.86
N SER A 215 -12.79 -1.49 -16.71
CA SER A 215 -14.00 -1.79 -17.48
C SER A 215 -14.13 -0.96 -18.77
N SER A 216 -13.18 -0.06 -19.07
CA SER A 216 -13.23 0.80 -20.26
C SER A 216 -13.02 0.00 -21.54
N GLU A 217 -14.02 -0.01 -22.44
CA GLU A 217 -13.89 -0.67 -23.75
C GLU A 217 -12.69 -0.15 -24.57
N ILE A 218 -12.41 1.15 -24.48
CA ILE A 218 -11.29 1.75 -25.22
C ILE A 218 -9.97 1.20 -24.71
N VAL A 219 -9.79 1.14 -23.38
CA VAL A 219 -8.59 0.60 -22.75
C VAL A 219 -8.44 -0.87 -23.08
N ASN A 220 -9.51 -1.65 -22.98
CA ASN A 220 -9.49 -3.08 -23.30
C ASN A 220 -9.18 -3.34 -24.78
N ARG A 221 -9.72 -2.55 -25.71
CA ARG A 221 -9.38 -2.64 -27.15
C ARG A 221 -7.88 -2.36 -27.39
N LEU A 222 -7.30 -1.37 -26.72
CA LEU A 222 -5.88 -1.06 -26.84
C LEU A 222 -5.03 -2.19 -26.24
N LEU A 223 -5.36 -2.69 -25.06
CA LEU A 223 -4.66 -3.77 -24.39
C LEU A 223 -4.74 -5.12 -25.14
N ASN A 224 -5.78 -5.33 -25.93
CA ASN A 224 -5.92 -6.52 -26.77
C ASN A 224 -5.03 -6.48 -28.02
N THR A 225 -4.35 -5.39 -28.32
CA THR A 225 -3.33 -5.32 -29.36
C THR A 225 -1.93 -5.40 -28.73
N LEU A 226 -1.01 -6.15 -29.34
CA LEU A 226 0.35 -6.27 -28.86
C LEU A 226 1.04 -4.90 -28.72
N VAL A 227 0.83 -4.02 -29.69
CA VAL A 227 1.41 -2.67 -29.70
C VAL A 227 0.84 -1.84 -28.54
N GLY A 228 -0.47 -1.79 -28.37
CA GLY A 228 -1.14 -1.04 -27.30
C GLY A 228 -0.74 -1.57 -25.93
N PHE A 229 -0.69 -2.89 -25.75
CA PHE A 229 -0.24 -3.54 -24.52
C PHE A 229 1.19 -3.13 -24.17
N CYS A 230 2.12 -3.27 -25.09
CA CYS A 230 3.52 -2.91 -24.87
C CYS A 230 3.68 -1.40 -24.58
N LEU A 231 2.98 -0.54 -25.33
CA LEU A 231 3.05 0.91 -25.12
C LEU A 231 2.52 1.30 -23.73
N ILE A 232 1.34 0.83 -23.34
CA ILE A 232 0.74 1.15 -22.05
C ILE A 232 1.63 0.66 -20.91
N THR A 233 2.17 -0.56 -21.02
CA THR A 233 3.06 -1.12 -19.99
C THR A 233 4.37 -0.33 -19.89
N CYS A 234 5.04 -0.05 -21.01
CA CYS A 234 6.28 0.73 -21.02
C CYS A 234 6.08 2.15 -20.50
N ILE A 235 5.01 2.84 -20.93
CA ILE A 235 4.67 4.19 -20.45
C ILE A 235 4.41 4.16 -18.94
N SER A 236 3.67 3.18 -18.43
CA SER A 236 3.40 3.05 -17.00
C SER A 236 4.68 2.83 -16.19
N ILE A 237 5.60 1.98 -16.66
CA ILE A 237 6.91 1.77 -16.04
C ILE A 237 7.74 3.07 -16.02
N LEU A 238 7.75 3.79 -17.14
CA LEU A 238 8.49 5.07 -17.25
C LEU A 238 7.90 6.14 -16.32
N ILE A 239 6.58 6.26 -16.26
CA ILE A 239 5.89 7.18 -15.35
C ILE A 239 6.25 6.85 -13.90
N PHE A 240 6.20 5.58 -13.52
CA PHE A 240 6.59 5.14 -12.18
C PHE A 240 8.04 5.47 -11.88
N TYR A 241 8.96 5.16 -12.80
CA TYR A 241 10.39 5.44 -12.63
C TYR A 241 10.69 6.93 -12.44
N TYR A 242 10.15 7.80 -13.30
CA TYR A 242 10.36 9.23 -13.20
C TYR A 242 9.66 9.85 -11.98
N GLY A 243 8.48 9.36 -11.62
CA GLY A 243 7.78 9.78 -10.41
C GLY A 243 8.56 9.39 -9.13
N MET A 244 9.12 8.18 -9.06
CA MET A 244 10.02 7.77 -7.98
C MET A 244 11.26 8.66 -7.90
N ARG A 245 11.86 8.96 -9.05
CA ARG A 245 13.02 9.86 -9.12
C ARG A 245 12.67 11.27 -8.65
N PHE A 246 11.54 11.80 -9.08
CA PHE A 246 11.03 13.12 -8.63
C PHE A 246 10.83 13.12 -7.10
N MET A 247 10.12 12.16 -6.54
CA MET A 247 9.93 12.07 -5.08
C MET A 247 11.25 11.99 -4.31
N LYS A 248 12.28 11.31 -4.83
CA LYS A 248 13.61 11.30 -4.21
C LYS A 248 14.28 12.67 -4.21
N GLN A 249 14.11 13.45 -5.27
CA GLN A 249 14.72 14.77 -5.39
C GLN A 249 14.04 15.84 -4.53
N THR A 250 12.72 15.75 -4.31
CA THR A 250 11.97 16.73 -3.53
C THR A 250 12.25 16.71 -2.04
N ASN A 251 12.86 15.64 -1.52
CA ASN A 251 13.24 15.57 -0.11
C ASN A 251 14.50 14.71 0.10
N PRO A 252 15.68 15.20 -0.30
CA PRO A 252 16.94 14.43 -0.28
C PRO A 252 17.39 14.06 1.14
N LEU A 253 17.01 14.81 2.18
CA LEU A 253 17.40 14.55 3.57
C LEU A 253 16.92 13.19 4.08
N VAL A 254 15.82 12.66 3.55
CA VAL A 254 15.30 11.33 3.92
C VAL A 254 16.19 10.21 3.38
N ASP A 255 16.84 10.40 2.24
CA ASP A 255 17.72 9.40 1.65
C ASP A 255 19.11 9.36 2.32
N LEU A 256 19.51 10.44 3.00
CA LEU A 256 20.77 10.50 3.75
C LEU A 256 20.78 9.58 4.97
N GLU A 257 19.62 9.30 5.59
CA GLU A 257 19.52 8.28 6.65
C GLU A 257 19.78 6.84 6.14
N PHE A 258 19.77 6.61 4.80
CA PHE A 258 20.12 5.31 4.22
C PHE A 258 21.62 5.13 4.01
N VAL A 259 22.37 6.22 3.98
CA VAL A 259 23.84 6.19 3.98
C VAL A 259 24.28 6.05 5.42
N GLU A 260 24.73 4.85 5.81
CA GLU A 260 25.28 4.61 7.14
C GLU A 260 26.41 5.59 7.44
N LYS A 261 26.12 6.55 8.34
CA LYS A 261 26.97 7.17 9.33
C LYS A 261 28.46 7.36 8.99
N GLU A 262 28.75 8.47 8.38
CA GLU A 262 29.83 9.32 8.90
C GLU A 262 29.15 10.62 9.39
N PRO A 263 29.28 10.99 10.67
CA PRO A 263 28.63 12.19 11.25
C PRO A 263 28.95 13.48 10.46
N ASP A 264 30.16 13.58 9.94
CA ASP A 264 30.64 14.72 9.16
C ASP A 264 29.96 14.84 7.78
N THR A 265 29.59 13.73 7.16
CA THR A 265 28.92 13.72 5.85
C THR A 265 27.47 14.22 5.97
N LEU A 266 26.78 13.83 7.06
CA LEU A 266 25.41 14.24 7.33
C LEU A 266 25.31 15.75 7.61
N GLN A 267 26.25 16.29 8.39
CA GLN A 267 26.31 17.72 8.66
C GLN A 267 26.62 18.53 7.41
N ARG A 268 27.59 18.11 6.61
CA ARG A 268 27.98 18.80 5.38
C ARG A 268 26.84 18.84 4.35
N LEU A 269 26.15 17.72 4.13
CA LEU A 269 25.03 17.66 3.20
C LEU A 269 23.80 18.44 3.71
N THR A 270 23.60 18.51 5.02
CA THR A 270 22.55 19.33 5.63
C THR A 270 22.84 20.83 5.47
N GLU A 271 24.10 21.23 5.53
CA GLU A 271 24.52 22.61 5.33
C GLU A 271 24.44 23.01 3.85
N GLU A 272 24.89 22.17 2.93
CA GLU A 272 24.76 22.35 1.48
C GLU A 272 23.29 22.52 1.04
N TYR A 273 22.37 21.72 1.61
CA TYR A 273 20.95 21.82 1.33
C TYR A 273 20.35 23.14 1.85
N LYS A 274 20.72 23.56 3.06
CA LYS A 274 20.27 24.84 3.63
C LYS A 274 20.82 26.05 2.86
N GLU A 275 21.99 25.96 2.29
CA GLU A 275 22.56 26.98 1.41
C GLU A 275 21.79 27.09 0.11
N GLN A 276 21.47 25.97 -0.56
CA GLN A 276 20.66 25.95 -1.77
C GLN A 276 19.25 26.53 -1.54
N GLU A 277 18.59 26.20 -0.42
CA GLU A 277 17.30 26.80 -0.05
C GLU A 277 17.37 28.33 0.20
N ARG A 278 18.53 28.86 0.56
CA ARG A 278 18.73 30.30 0.75
C ARG A 278 18.98 31.04 -0.57
N GLU A 279 19.59 30.38 -1.54
CA GLU A 279 19.87 30.94 -2.87
C GLU A 279 18.61 30.95 -3.77
N GLU A 280 17.62 30.07 -3.51
CA GLU A 280 16.35 30.01 -4.24
C GLU A 280 15.27 30.97 -3.69
N LYS A 281 15.52 31.65 -2.56
CA LYS A 281 14.62 32.67 -1.95
C LYS A 281 15.09 34.09 -2.24
#